data_e4aeaa65dda58ea2b7bb908c7ea12cef
#
_entry.id   e4aeaa65dda58ea2b7bb908c7ea12cef
#
_cell.length_a   1.000
_cell.length_b   1.000
_cell.length_c   1.000
_cell.angle_alpha   90.00
_cell.angle_beta   90.00
_cell.angle_gamma   90.00
#
_symmetry.space_group_name_H-M   'P 1'
#
loop_
_entity.id
_entity.type
_entity.pdbx_description
1 polymer ?
#
loop_
_entity_poly.entity_id
_entity_poly.type
_entity_poly.pdbx_seq_one_letter_code
_entity_poly.pdbx_strand_id
1 'polypeptide(L)'
;LAPRSPPTVRQRLLDYYRCLQRWRVRYAPQSPTEELHPCFLEAIKNLDIVEYYLDCSVLPDPQTENELRKYWEGLHERLEKEERRLA
;
A
#
# COMPACT_ATOMS: atom_id res chain seq x y z
N LEU A 1 -23.32 -22.42 -6.03
CA LEU A 1 -22.49 -21.23 -6.21
C LEU A 1 -21.08 -21.65 -6.61
N ALA A 2 -20.58 -21.12 -7.71
CA ALA A 2 -19.20 -21.37 -8.12
C ALA A 2 -18.25 -20.77 -7.09
N PRO A 3 -17.19 -21.49 -6.67
CA PRO A 3 -16.20 -20.91 -5.77
C PRO A 3 -15.51 -19.73 -6.45
N ARG A 4 -15.24 -18.67 -5.69
CA ARG A 4 -14.51 -17.52 -6.20
C ARG A 4 -13.08 -17.94 -6.50
N SER A 5 -12.60 -17.53 -7.68
CA SER A 5 -11.18 -17.69 -7.99
C SER A 5 -10.34 -16.88 -7.02
N PRO A 6 -9.17 -17.39 -6.60
CA PRO A 6 -8.28 -16.57 -5.78
C PRO A 6 -7.87 -15.30 -6.52
N PRO A 7 -7.64 -14.19 -5.82
CA PRO A 7 -7.24 -12.95 -6.47
C PRO A 7 -5.92 -13.12 -7.22
N THR A 8 -5.84 -12.53 -8.41
CA THR A 8 -4.60 -12.51 -9.18
C THR A 8 -3.59 -11.56 -8.53
N VAL A 9 -2.32 -11.65 -8.92
CA VAL A 9 -1.29 -10.73 -8.45
C VAL A 9 -1.69 -9.29 -8.81
N ARG A 10 -2.21 -9.07 -10.03
CA ARG A 10 -2.65 -7.74 -10.45
C ARG A 10 -3.78 -7.19 -9.57
N GLN A 11 -4.75 -8.02 -9.20
CA GLN A 11 -5.83 -7.62 -8.31
C GLN A 11 -5.30 -7.22 -6.94
N ARG A 12 -4.35 -7.99 -6.40
CA ARG A 12 -3.70 -7.66 -5.13
C ARG A 12 -2.95 -6.34 -5.21
N LEU A 13 -2.23 -6.10 -6.31
CA LEU A 13 -1.53 -4.83 -6.53
C LEU A 13 -2.50 -3.65 -6.55
N LEU A 14 -3.65 -3.81 -7.21
CA LEU A 14 -4.68 -2.78 -7.23
C LEU A 14 -5.25 -2.49 -5.83
N ASP A 15 -5.45 -3.53 -5.03
CA ASP A 15 -5.92 -3.39 -3.65
C ASP A 15 -4.89 -2.65 -2.79
N TYR A 16 -3.61 -3.00 -2.92
CA TYR A 16 -2.53 -2.29 -2.24
C TYR A 16 -2.46 -0.84 -2.66
N TYR A 17 -2.59 -0.57 -3.96
CA TYR A 17 -2.60 0.78 -4.50
C TYR A 17 -3.68 1.64 -3.86
N ARG A 18 -4.91 1.12 -3.80
CA ARG A 18 -6.04 1.83 -3.18
C ARG A 18 -5.81 2.09 -1.70
N CYS A 19 -5.30 1.10 -0.99
CA CYS A 19 -4.98 1.23 0.43
C CYS A 19 -3.93 2.31 0.67
N LEU A 20 -2.84 2.26 -0.10
CA LEU A 20 -1.75 3.23 0.04
C LEU A 20 -2.18 4.64 -0.36
N GLN A 21 -3.04 4.80 -1.37
CA GLN A 21 -3.59 6.11 -1.73
C GLN A 21 -4.41 6.70 -0.59
N ARG A 22 -5.22 5.88 0.06
CA ARG A 22 -6.01 6.30 1.22
C ARG A 22 -5.12 6.79 2.35
N TRP A 23 -4.03 6.05 2.64
CA TRP A 23 -3.07 6.45 3.67
C TRP A 23 -2.34 7.73 3.30
N ARG A 24 -1.97 7.90 2.04
CA ARG A 24 -1.33 9.13 1.55
C ARG A 24 -2.22 10.35 1.81
N VAL A 25 -3.50 10.25 1.50
CA VAL A 25 -4.44 11.34 1.73
C VAL A 25 -4.61 11.61 3.23
N ARG A 26 -4.73 10.56 4.01
CA ARG A 26 -4.96 10.69 5.45
C ARG A 26 -3.81 11.37 6.18
N TYR A 27 -2.58 11.04 5.81
CA TYR A 27 -1.39 11.57 6.47
C TYR A 27 -0.69 12.69 5.71
N ALA A 28 -1.36 13.24 4.69
CA ALA A 28 -0.81 14.35 3.92
C ALA A 28 -0.60 15.57 4.81
N PRO A 29 0.49 16.35 4.61
CA PRO A 29 0.72 17.54 5.40
C PRO A 29 -0.38 18.59 5.16
N GLN A 30 -0.76 19.27 6.23
CA GLN A 30 -1.79 20.31 6.17
C GLN A 30 -1.21 21.66 5.73
N SER A 31 0.08 21.85 5.87
CA SER A 31 0.75 23.09 5.46
C SER A 31 2.14 22.78 4.90
N PRO A 32 2.72 23.71 4.08
CA PRO A 32 4.05 23.49 3.50
C PRO A 32 5.19 23.41 4.54
N THR A 33 4.95 23.91 5.74
CA THR A 33 5.96 23.93 6.81
C THR A 33 5.81 22.77 7.78
N GLU A 34 4.76 21.95 7.62
CA GLU A 34 4.53 20.81 8.48
C GLU A 34 5.52 19.70 8.19
N GLU A 35 6.05 19.09 9.25
CA GLU A 35 6.93 17.94 9.12
C GLU A 35 6.14 16.74 8.59
N LEU A 36 6.72 16.03 7.60
CA LEU A 36 6.05 14.90 6.98
C LEU A 36 5.93 13.72 7.95
N HIS A 37 4.72 13.19 8.05
CA HIS A 37 4.47 12.03 8.89
C HIS A 37 5.16 10.79 8.31
N PRO A 38 5.77 9.93 9.13
CA PRO A 38 6.43 8.70 8.63
C PRO A 38 5.50 7.81 7.81
N CYS A 39 4.22 7.73 8.18
CA CYS A 39 3.23 6.94 7.43
C CYS A 39 2.98 7.51 6.04
N PHE A 40 3.02 8.84 5.89
CA PHE A 40 2.89 9.49 4.59
C PHE A 40 4.08 9.13 3.68
N LEU A 41 5.29 9.19 4.22
CA LEU A 41 6.51 8.84 3.46
C LEU A 41 6.51 7.38 3.03
N GLU A 42 6.11 6.48 3.91
CA GLU A 42 6.00 5.05 3.58
C GLU A 42 4.94 4.80 2.50
N ALA A 43 3.81 5.49 2.58
CA ALA A 43 2.76 5.35 1.58
C ALA A 43 3.23 5.81 0.19
N ILE A 44 3.91 6.97 0.11
CA ILE A 44 4.44 7.48 -1.16
C ILE A 44 5.44 6.50 -1.76
N LYS A 45 6.39 6.03 -0.97
CA LYS A 45 7.42 5.10 -1.42
C LYS A 45 6.82 3.82 -1.99
N ASN A 46 5.84 3.25 -1.30
CA ASN A 46 5.21 2.01 -1.73
C ASN A 46 4.27 2.21 -2.91
N LEU A 47 3.63 3.38 -3.03
CA LEU A 47 2.84 3.72 -4.21
C LEU A 47 3.70 3.70 -5.47
N ASP A 48 4.90 4.26 -5.40
CA ASP A 48 5.82 4.25 -6.55
C ASP A 48 6.15 2.83 -6.99
N ILE A 49 6.38 1.93 -6.04
CA ILE A 49 6.67 0.53 -6.33
C ILE A 49 5.47 -0.16 -7.00
N VAL A 50 4.27 0.02 -6.44
CA VAL A 50 3.05 -0.59 -6.98
C VAL A 50 2.75 -0.04 -8.37
N GLU A 51 2.86 1.27 -8.56
CA GLU A 51 2.63 1.90 -9.87
C GLU A 51 3.57 1.36 -10.93
N TYR A 52 4.84 1.12 -10.58
CA TYR A 52 5.80 0.54 -11.50
C TYR A 52 5.31 -0.80 -12.04
N TYR A 53 4.87 -1.70 -11.17
CA TYR A 53 4.38 -3.00 -11.59
C TYR A 53 3.07 -2.91 -12.39
N LEU A 54 2.20 -1.98 -12.05
CA LEU A 54 0.94 -1.80 -12.77
C LEU A 54 1.15 -1.21 -14.16
N ASP A 55 2.00 -0.19 -14.28
CA ASP A 55 2.21 0.54 -15.53
C ASP A 55 3.04 -0.26 -16.54
N CYS A 56 4.07 -0.94 -16.07
CA CYS A 56 4.97 -1.68 -16.97
C CYS A 56 4.42 -3.04 -17.41
N SER A 57 3.27 -3.45 -16.87
CA SER A 57 2.70 -4.78 -17.12
C SER A 57 3.66 -5.92 -16.78
N VAL A 58 4.68 -5.64 -15.96
CA VAL A 58 5.63 -6.63 -15.47
C VAL A 58 5.18 -7.03 -14.07
N LEU A 59 4.85 -8.29 -13.90
CA LEU A 59 4.47 -8.81 -12.59
C LEU A 59 5.71 -9.25 -11.83
N PRO A 60 5.76 -9.02 -10.50
CA PRO A 60 6.87 -9.54 -9.71
C PRO A 60 6.87 -11.07 -9.74
N ASP A 61 8.05 -11.67 -9.63
CA ASP A 61 8.16 -13.11 -9.47
C ASP A 61 7.48 -13.54 -8.16
N PRO A 62 7.11 -14.85 -8.02
CA PRO A 62 6.37 -15.30 -6.83
C PRO A 62 7.05 -15.01 -5.50
N GLN A 63 8.37 -15.08 -5.46
CA GLN A 63 9.12 -14.80 -4.24
C GLN A 63 9.04 -13.32 -3.87
N THR A 64 9.27 -12.43 -4.83
CA THR A 64 9.20 -10.98 -4.63
C THR A 64 7.79 -10.56 -4.25
N GLU A 65 6.76 -11.10 -4.94
CA GLU A 65 5.36 -10.82 -4.62
C GLU A 65 5.02 -11.22 -3.19
N ASN A 66 5.49 -12.38 -2.75
CA ASN A 66 5.25 -12.85 -1.39
C ASN A 66 5.91 -11.96 -0.34
N GLU A 67 7.14 -11.50 -0.61
CA GLU A 67 7.86 -10.59 0.29
C GLU A 67 7.17 -9.21 0.37
N LEU A 68 6.77 -8.66 -0.77
CA LEU A 68 6.04 -7.39 -0.82
C LEU A 68 4.70 -7.50 -0.11
N ARG A 69 3.98 -8.61 -0.30
CA ARG A 69 2.70 -8.82 0.37
C ARG A 69 2.87 -8.84 1.88
N LYS A 70 3.87 -9.55 2.40
CA LYS A 70 4.16 -9.59 3.84
C LYS A 70 4.52 -8.20 4.37
N TYR A 71 5.32 -7.46 3.62
CA TYR A 71 5.71 -6.11 3.99
C TYR A 71 4.48 -5.19 4.07
N TRP A 72 3.61 -5.23 3.06
CA TRP A 72 2.43 -4.37 3.02
C TRP A 72 1.38 -4.77 4.05
N GLU A 73 1.25 -6.05 4.36
CA GLU A 73 0.37 -6.49 5.46
C GLU A 73 0.87 -5.94 6.80
N GLY A 74 2.16 -6.00 7.05
CA GLY A 74 2.76 -5.41 8.24
C GLY A 74 2.60 -3.90 8.29
N LEU A 75 2.78 -3.23 7.17
CA LEU A 75 2.58 -1.79 7.06
C LEU A 75 1.13 -1.41 7.33
N HIS A 76 0.18 -2.12 6.74
CA HIS A 76 -1.25 -1.89 6.95
C HIS A 76 -1.62 -2.02 8.43
N GLU A 77 -1.14 -3.06 9.09
CA GLU A 77 -1.37 -3.27 10.52
C GLU A 77 -0.81 -2.12 11.36
N ARG A 78 0.41 -1.67 11.03
CA ARG A 78 1.04 -0.54 11.73
C ARG A 78 0.24 0.75 11.54
N LEU A 79 -0.22 1.01 10.32
CA LEU A 79 -1.02 2.20 10.03
C LEU A 79 -2.37 2.17 10.74
N GLU A 80 -3.00 1.02 10.82
CA GLU A 80 -4.26 0.87 11.57
C GLU A 80 -4.05 1.13 13.07
N LYS A 81 -2.94 0.69 13.63
CA LYS A 81 -2.60 0.97 15.03
C LYS A 81 -2.43 2.48 15.26
N GLU A 82 -1.78 3.18 14.33
CA GLU A 82 -1.61 4.63 14.41
C GLU A 82 -2.97 5.35 14.37
N GLU A 83 -3.87 4.92 13.49
CA GLU A 83 -5.22 5.49 13.43
C GLU A 83 -5.96 5.32 14.76
N ARG A 84 -5.89 4.14 15.35
CA ARG A 84 -6.56 3.87 16.62
C ARG A 84 -5.98 4.69 17.76
N ARG A 85 -4.67 4.93 17.73
CA ARG A 85 -4.02 5.75 18.75
C ARG A 85 -4.43 7.21 18.68
N LEU A 86 -4.71 7.71 17.46
CA LEU A 86 -5.10 9.10 17.21
C LEU A 86 -6.61 9.33 17.35
N ALA A 87 -7.39 8.25 17.41
CA ALA A 87 -8.84 8.35 17.51
C ALA A 87 -9.30 8.79 18.90
#